data_7099144818b14945305aa88aff3f56ce
#
_entry.id   7099144818b14945305aa88aff3f56ce
#
_cell.length_a   1.000
_cell.length_b   1.000
_cell.length_c   1.000
_cell.angle_alpha   90.00
_cell.angle_beta   90.00
_cell.angle_gamma   90.00
#
_symmetry.space_group_name_H-M   'P 1'
#
loop_
_entity.id
_entity.type
_entity.pdbx_description
1 polymer ?
#
loop_
_entity_poly.entity_id
_entity_poly.type
_entity_poly.pdbx_seq_one_letter_code
_entity_poly.pdbx_strand_id
1 'polypeptide(L)'
;RITVAVSGDNQILEQIRNQIAKLVEVRKIVELENSHSVCRELVLVKVMADKKEKQEIIAIADIFRAKVVDVAANSLMIELTGNQNKLDAFLNLMADFEVLEMVRTGITGLGRGVSTLN
;
A
#
# COMPACT_ATOMS: atom_id res chain seq x y z
N ARG A 1 7.73 14.11 7.42
CA ARG A 1 8.35 13.02 6.67
C ARG A 1 7.41 12.51 5.58
N ILE A 2 7.90 12.40 4.38
CA ILE A 2 7.11 11.90 3.24
C ILE A 2 7.91 10.80 2.56
N THR A 3 7.25 9.71 2.21
CA THR A 3 7.83 8.65 1.39
C THR A 3 7.28 8.76 -0.03
N VAL A 4 8.15 8.78 -1.01
CA VAL A 4 7.78 8.84 -2.43
C VAL A 4 8.34 7.61 -3.13
N ALA A 5 7.46 6.88 -3.83
CA ALA A 5 7.87 5.72 -4.63
C ALA A 5 8.09 6.17 -6.07
N VAL A 6 9.26 5.84 -6.60
CA VAL A 6 9.62 6.18 -7.98
C VAL A 6 10.27 4.99 -8.65
N SER A 7 10.18 4.92 -9.98
CA SER A 7 10.85 3.90 -10.78
C SER A 7 11.61 4.56 -11.93
N GLY A 8 12.71 3.94 -12.32
CA GLY A 8 13.58 4.43 -13.38
C GLY A 8 15.00 3.93 -13.18
N ASP A 9 15.89 4.31 -14.09
CA ASP A 9 17.31 4.01 -13.94
C ASP A 9 17.96 5.00 -12.95
N ASN A 10 19.23 4.77 -12.63
CA ASN A 10 19.95 5.60 -11.65
C ASN A 10 20.00 7.07 -12.04
N GLN A 11 20.10 7.36 -13.34
CA GLN A 11 20.15 8.74 -13.82
C GLN A 11 18.83 9.46 -13.62
N ILE A 12 17.71 8.78 -13.89
CA ILE A 12 16.37 9.32 -13.68
C ILE A 12 16.12 9.54 -12.19
N LEU A 13 16.50 8.58 -11.35
CA LEU A 13 16.33 8.68 -9.89
C LEU A 13 17.14 9.86 -9.33
N GLU A 14 18.34 10.06 -9.81
CA GLU A 14 19.18 11.19 -9.41
C GLU A 14 18.55 12.53 -9.80
N GLN A 15 18.00 12.62 -11.01
CA GLN A 15 17.29 13.82 -11.47
C GLN A 15 16.07 14.13 -10.58
N ILE A 16 15.29 13.10 -10.24
CA ILE A 16 14.12 13.26 -9.36
C ILE A 16 14.58 13.76 -7.99
N ARG A 17 15.63 13.17 -7.43
CA ARG A 17 16.17 13.58 -6.15
C ARG A 17 16.63 15.04 -6.18
N ASN A 18 17.32 15.46 -7.22
CA ASN A 18 17.80 16.82 -7.36
C ASN A 18 16.65 17.83 -7.49
N GLN A 19 15.58 17.46 -8.19
CA GLN A 19 14.39 18.31 -8.31
C GLN A 19 13.69 18.48 -6.96
N ILE A 20 13.55 17.41 -6.21
CA ILE A 20 12.92 17.47 -4.88
C ILE A 20 13.78 18.29 -3.92
N ALA A 21 15.10 18.15 -3.99
CA ALA A 21 16.04 18.88 -3.13
C ALA A 21 15.98 20.40 -3.31
N LYS A 22 15.47 20.88 -4.46
CA LYS A 22 15.32 22.32 -4.72
C LYS A 22 14.14 22.95 -4.03
N LEU A 23 13.23 22.15 -3.47
CA LEU A 23 12.09 22.67 -2.72
C LEU A 23 12.58 23.26 -1.40
N VAL A 24 12.15 24.47 -1.09
CA VAL A 24 12.62 25.24 0.08
C VAL A 24 12.40 24.48 1.39
N GLU A 25 11.34 23.69 1.45
CA GLU A 25 10.92 23.00 2.66
C GLU A 25 11.58 21.65 2.86
N VAL A 26 12.33 21.17 1.87
CA VAL A 26 13.02 19.88 1.97
C VAL A 26 14.35 20.08 2.69
N ARG A 27 14.51 19.39 3.83
CA ARG A 27 15.72 19.49 4.67
C ARG A 27 16.68 18.34 4.47
N LYS A 28 16.15 17.15 4.16
CA LYS A 28 16.96 15.96 3.99
C LYS A 28 16.25 14.95 3.11
N ILE A 29 17.00 14.31 2.22
CA ILE A 29 16.50 13.25 1.35
C ILE A 29 17.37 12.02 1.56
N VAL A 30 16.72 10.88 1.75
CA VAL A 30 17.38 9.58 1.86
C VAL A 30 16.73 8.63 0.88
N GLU A 31 17.55 7.92 0.12
CA GLU A 31 17.12 6.86 -0.76
C GLU A 31 17.00 5.55 0.02
N LEU A 32 15.86 4.87 -0.09
CA LEU A 32 15.62 3.60 0.58
C LEU A 32 15.70 2.46 -0.41
N GLU A 33 16.64 1.54 -0.19
CA GLU A 33 16.77 0.33 -0.98
C GLU A 33 15.86 -0.76 -0.42
N ASN A 34 15.21 -1.52 -1.31
CA ASN A 34 14.28 -2.58 -0.92
C ASN A 34 14.90 -3.62 0.03
N SER A 35 16.19 -3.95 -0.17
CA SER A 35 16.88 -4.93 0.68
C SER A 35 17.26 -4.42 2.06
N HIS A 36 17.33 -3.10 2.26
CA HIS A 36 17.76 -2.45 3.49
C HIS A 36 16.68 -1.60 4.15
N SER A 37 15.44 -1.76 3.72
CA SER A 37 14.31 -1.00 4.25
C SER A 37 13.08 -1.86 4.39
N VAL A 38 12.14 -1.36 5.18
CA VAL A 38 10.81 -1.96 5.31
C VAL A 38 9.80 -0.96 4.76
N CYS A 39 9.05 -1.37 3.76
CA CYS A 39 8.01 -0.56 3.15
C CYS A 39 6.65 -1.20 3.35
N ARG A 40 5.65 -0.40 3.64
CA ARG A 40 4.28 -0.85 3.85
C ARG A 40 3.30 0.13 3.21
N GLU A 41 2.15 -0.40 2.88
CA GLU A 41 1.04 0.38 2.34
C GLU A 41 -0.24 -0.18 2.93
N LEU A 42 -1.24 0.67 3.12
CA LEU A 42 -2.56 0.27 3.59
C LEU A 42 -3.58 0.47 2.47
N VAL A 43 -4.47 -0.49 2.30
CA VAL A 43 -5.62 -0.36 1.41
C VAL A 43 -6.90 -0.60 2.19
N LEU A 44 -7.91 0.21 1.87
CA LEU A 44 -9.30 -0.03 2.27
C LEU A 44 -10.08 -0.30 1.00
N VAL A 45 -10.81 -1.40 0.96
CA VAL A 45 -11.63 -1.76 -0.20
C VAL A 45 -13.04 -2.12 0.25
N LYS A 46 -14.01 -1.54 -0.43
CA LYS A 46 -15.43 -1.82 -0.21
C LYS A 46 -15.96 -2.61 -1.39
N VAL A 47 -16.54 -3.77 -1.12
CA VAL A 47 -17.05 -4.66 -2.16
C VAL A 47 -18.53 -4.96 -1.94
N MET A 48 -19.28 -4.99 -3.05
CA MET A 48 -20.64 -5.50 -3.03
C MET A 48 -20.57 -7.01 -2.79
N ALA A 49 -21.39 -7.52 -1.87
CA ALA A 49 -21.36 -8.93 -1.54
C ALA A 49 -22.72 -9.39 -1.02
N ASP A 50 -23.30 -10.38 -1.67
CA ASP A 50 -24.42 -11.10 -1.10
C ASP A 50 -23.94 -12.08 -0.02
N LYS A 51 -24.85 -12.88 0.52
CA LYS A 51 -24.51 -13.80 1.60
C LYS A 51 -23.45 -14.82 1.20
N LYS A 52 -23.52 -15.35 -0.02
CA LYS A 52 -22.55 -16.32 -0.53
C LYS A 52 -21.21 -15.66 -0.80
N GLU A 53 -21.21 -14.51 -1.45
CA GLU A 53 -20.01 -13.77 -1.77
C GLU A 53 -19.26 -13.32 -0.52
N LYS A 54 -19.98 -12.96 0.54
CA LYS A 54 -19.36 -12.62 1.82
C LYS A 54 -18.50 -13.75 2.36
N GLN A 55 -18.98 -15.00 2.28
CA GLN A 55 -18.20 -16.16 2.72
C GLN A 55 -16.93 -16.33 1.87
N GLU A 56 -17.03 -16.16 0.57
CA GLU A 56 -15.88 -16.25 -0.34
C GLU A 56 -14.86 -15.16 -0.06
N ILE A 57 -15.30 -13.92 0.12
CA ILE A 57 -14.45 -12.77 0.39
C ILE A 57 -13.74 -12.92 1.74
N ILE A 58 -14.46 -13.35 2.76
CA ILE A 58 -13.89 -13.58 4.09
C ILE A 58 -12.81 -14.65 4.04
N ALA A 59 -13.01 -15.72 3.27
CA ALA A 59 -12.01 -16.77 3.10
C ALA A 59 -10.73 -16.22 2.45
N ILE A 60 -10.86 -15.37 1.43
CA ILE A 60 -9.72 -14.72 0.79
C ILE A 60 -9.03 -13.78 1.77
N ALA A 61 -9.80 -12.98 2.51
CA ALA A 61 -9.28 -12.05 3.51
C ALA A 61 -8.44 -12.78 4.56
N ASP A 62 -8.90 -13.92 5.03
CA ASP A 62 -8.18 -14.73 6.02
C ASP A 62 -6.82 -15.21 5.50
N ILE A 63 -6.75 -15.61 4.23
CA ILE A 63 -5.49 -16.05 3.60
C ILE A 63 -4.46 -14.93 3.62
N PHE A 64 -4.89 -13.69 3.32
CA PHE A 64 -4.01 -12.52 3.29
C PHE A 64 -3.82 -11.88 4.65
N ARG A 65 -4.50 -12.38 5.69
CA ARG A 65 -4.54 -11.77 7.02
C ARG A 65 -5.08 -10.34 6.99
N ALA A 66 -6.03 -10.12 6.09
CA ALA A 66 -6.78 -8.87 6.03
C ALA A 66 -7.84 -8.85 7.11
N LYS A 67 -8.33 -7.65 7.43
CA LYS A 67 -9.38 -7.47 8.43
C LYS A 67 -10.66 -7.00 7.76
N VAL A 68 -11.78 -7.62 8.14
CA VAL A 68 -13.09 -7.09 7.78
C VAL A 68 -13.43 -6.00 8.80
N VAL A 69 -13.52 -4.76 8.35
CA VAL A 69 -13.70 -3.60 9.23
C VAL A 69 -15.12 -3.04 9.21
N ASP A 70 -15.92 -3.46 8.24
CA ASP A 70 -17.34 -3.12 8.18
C ASP A 70 -18.13 -4.21 7.48
N VAL A 71 -19.30 -4.53 8.01
CA VAL A 71 -20.23 -5.49 7.43
C VAL A 71 -21.59 -4.81 7.31
N ALA A 72 -22.06 -4.63 6.10
CA ALA A 72 -23.41 -4.14 5.82
C ALA A 72 -24.24 -5.25 5.18
N ALA A 73 -25.53 -4.99 4.93
CA ALA A 73 -26.42 -5.99 4.38
C ALA A 73 -25.91 -6.59 3.05
N ASN A 74 -25.37 -5.74 2.17
CA ASN A 74 -24.95 -6.13 0.82
C ASN A 74 -23.51 -5.72 0.52
N SER A 75 -22.69 -5.48 1.53
CA SER A 75 -21.31 -5.08 1.31
C SER A 75 -20.40 -5.47 2.46
N LEU A 76 -19.11 -5.55 2.14
CA LEU A 76 -18.04 -5.69 3.11
C LEU A 76 -16.99 -4.61 2.85
N MET A 77 -16.37 -4.14 3.93
CA MET A 77 -15.16 -3.31 3.81
C MET A 77 -14.00 -4.05 4.43
N ILE A 78 -12.89 -4.11 3.71
CA ILE A 78 -11.71 -4.87 4.10
C ILE A 78 -10.52 -3.95 4.16
N GLU A 79 -9.71 -4.11 5.21
CA GLU A 79 -8.46 -3.43 5.42
C GLU A 79 -7.31 -4.40 5.26
N LEU A 80 -6.31 -4.04 4.46
CA LEU A 80 -5.11 -4.84 4.29
C LEU A 80 -3.88 -3.96 4.32
N THR A 81 -2.89 -4.40 5.09
CA THR A 81 -1.58 -3.77 5.16
C THR A 81 -0.53 -4.76 4.69
N GLY A 82 0.42 -4.29 3.91
CA GLY A 82 1.50 -5.12 3.44
C GLY A 82 2.40 -4.40 2.44
N ASN A 83 3.28 -5.16 1.81
CA ASN A 83 4.07 -4.64 0.71
C ASN A 83 3.21 -4.56 -0.56
N GLN A 84 3.74 -3.91 -1.58
CA GLN A 84 3.01 -3.68 -2.82
C GLN A 84 2.55 -4.98 -3.49
N ASN A 85 3.41 -6.01 -3.51
CA ASN A 85 3.07 -7.29 -4.14
C ASN A 85 1.89 -7.97 -3.45
N LYS A 86 1.85 -7.92 -2.13
CA LYS A 86 0.75 -8.50 -1.34
C LYS A 86 -0.56 -7.77 -1.62
N LEU A 87 -0.53 -6.44 -1.63
CA LEU A 87 -1.73 -5.65 -1.90
C LEU A 87 -2.24 -5.87 -3.33
N ASP A 88 -1.35 -5.88 -4.30
CA ASP A 88 -1.73 -6.10 -5.70
C ASP A 88 -2.35 -7.49 -5.89
N ALA A 89 -1.77 -8.53 -5.28
CA ALA A 89 -2.32 -9.88 -5.34
C ALA A 89 -3.73 -9.94 -4.73
N PHE A 90 -3.93 -9.30 -3.60
CA PHE A 90 -5.23 -9.23 -2.94
C PHE A 90 -6.26 -8.50 -3.82
N LEU A 91 -5.90 -7.35 -4.36
CA LEU A 91 -6.80 -6.56 -5.19
C LEU A 91 -7.15 -7.26 -6.50
N ASN A 92 -6.24 -8.04 -7.07
CA ASN A 92 -6.53 -8.86 -8.24
C ASN A 92 -7.62 -9.90 -7.94
N LEU A 93 -7.61 -10.49 -6.76
CA LEU A 93 -8.67 -11.43 -6.36
C LEU A 93 -9.98 -10.71 -6.08
N MET A 94 -9.93 -9.50 -5.54
CA MET A 94 -11.14 -8.70 -5.32
C MET A 94 -11.78 -8.24 -6.62
N ALA A 95 -11.04 -8.21 -7.73
CA ALA A 95 -11.58 -7.83 -9.03
C ALA A 95 -12.63 -8.80 -9.56
N ASP A 96 -12.72 -10.02 -9.02
CA ASP A 96 -13.79 -10.98 -9.34
C ASP A 96 -15.14 -10.56 -8.72
N PHE A 97 -15.15 -9.60 -7.84
CA PHE A 97 -16.34 -9.06 -7.19
C PHE A 97 -16.56 -7.61 -7.63
N GLU A 98 -17.71 -7.05 -7.31
CA GLU A 98 -17.98 -5.64 -7.62
C GLU A 98 -17.34 -4.75 -6.57
N VAL A 99 -16.23 -4.12 -6.92
CA VAL A 99 -15.56 -3.14 -6.07
C VAL A 99 -16.31 -1.82 -6.15
N LEU A 100 -16.88 -1.39 -5.02
CA LEU A 100 -17.62 -0.15 -4.94
C LEU A 100 -16.68 1.06 -4.78
N GLU A 101 -15.64 0.88 -3.97
CA GLU A 101 -14.74 1.98 -3.64
C GLU A 101 -13.44 1.41 -3.09
N MET A 102 -12.33 2.08 -3.36
CA MET A 102 -11.02 1.67 -2.86
C MET A 102 -10.16 2.89 -2.58
N VAL A 103 -9.43 2.86 -1.47
CA VAL A 103 -8.47 3.89 -1.10
C VAL A 103 -7.15 3.23 -0.75
N ARG A 104 -6.05 3.77 -1.29
CA ARG A 104 -4.69 3.35 -0.95
C ARG A 104 -3.93 4.53 -0.36
N THR A 105 -3.13 4.27 0.66
CA THR A 105 -2.33 5.33 1.30
C THR A 105 -1.09 5.71 0.50
N GLY A 106 -0.63 4.83 -0.38
CA GLY A 106 0.71 4.91 -0.92
C GLY A 106 1.73 4.27 0.02
N ILE A 107 2.93 4.06 -0.49
CA ILE A 107 4.00 3.37 0.23
C ILE A 107 4.61 4.29 1.27
N THR A 108 4.84 3.77 2.47
CA THR A 108 5.67 4.40 3.49
C THR A 108 6.81 3.46 3.85
N GLY A 109 7.98 4.01 4.20
CA GLY A 109 9.16 3.20 4.45
C GLY A 109 10.11 3.75 5.48
N LEU A 110 10.86 2.83 6.08
CA LEU A 110 11.93 3.13 7.03
C LEU A 110 13.14 2.26 6.71
N GLY A 111 14.33 2.82 6.82
CA GLY A 111 15.56 2.05 6.76
C GLY A 111 15.67 1.09 7.94
N ARG A 112 16.31 -0.06 7.70
CA ARG A 112 16.56 -1.05 8.76
C ARG A 112 17.72 -0.61 9.65
N GLY A 113 17.78 -1.16 10.83
CA GLY A 113 18.87 -0.94 11.78
C GLY A 113 18.72 0.35 12.56
N VAL A 114 19.84 0.91 13.00
CA VAL A 114 19.86 2.08 13.89
C VAL A 114 19.98 3.42 13.19
N SER A 115 20.19 3.42 11.88
CA SER A 115 20.28 4.65 11.07
C SER A 115 18.94 5.37 11.04
N THR A 116 18.97 6.68 11.12
CA THR A 116 17.76 7.51 11.08
C THR A 116 17.88 8.59 10.04
N LEU A 117 16.74 9.11 9.58
CA LEU A 117 16.69 10.24 8.67
C LEU A 117 17.08 11.54 9.40
N ASN A 118 16.82 11.60 10.68
CA ASN A 118 17.07 12.80 11.50
C ASN A 118 18.52 12.87 11.98
#